data_a1d4494b5d6ea374be37828bd52d36af
#
_entry.id   a1d4494b5d6ea374be37828bd52d36af
#
_cell.length_a   1.000
_cell.length_b   1.000
_cell.length_c   1.000
_cell.angle_alpha   90.00
_cell.angle_beta   90.00
_cell.angle_gamma   90.00
#
_symmetry.space_group_name_H-M   'P 1'
#
loop_
_entity.id
_entity.type
_entity.pdbx_description
1 polymer ?
#
loop_
_entity_poly.entity_id
_entity_poly.type
_entity_poly.pdbx_seq_one_letter_code
_entity_poly.pdbx_strand_id
1 'polypeptide(L)'
;MVYHQITKLTNPQINILQKLAKDTHIENKKYFDKLKKKTPKNLDYVMQELHEKEFKKTNCLDCANCCKTTGPLFTLADIERIAKHFRQKPQQFIDTYLQIDEDKDYVLKSVPCTFLDAEN
;
A
#
# COMPACT_ATOMS: atom_id res chain seq x y z
N MET A 1 -5.46 14.77 -10.42
CA MET A 1 -5.44 15.63 -9.22
C MET A 1 -6.61 15.28 -8.31
N VAL A 2 -6.57 14.12 -7.64
CA VAL A 2 -7.64 13.65 -6.71
C VAL A 2 -7.02 13.18 -5.39
N TYR A 3 -6.01 13.89 -4.89
CA TYR A 3 -5.45 13.65 -3.55
C TYR A 3 -6.02 14.62 -2.48
N HIS A 4 -7.22 15.17 -2.69
CA HIS A 4 -7.74 16.22 -1.80
C HIS A 4 -8.93 15.84 -0.93
N GLN A 5 -9.14 14.54 -0.69
CA GLN A 5 -10.02 14.14 0.41
C GLN A 5 -9.39 12.99 1.21
N ILE A 6 -8.24 13.26 1.81
CA ILE A 6 -7.85 12.51 3.00
C ILE A 6 -8.78 13.02 4.10
N THR A 7 -9.94 12.41 4.17
CA THR A 7 -10.86 12.54 5.29
C THR A 7 -10.08 12.35 6.57
N LYS A 8 -10.24 13.25 7.50
CA LYS A 8 -9.65 13.29 8.85
C LYS A 8 -9.51 11.88 9.40
N LEU A 9 -8.30 11.34 9.31
CA LEU A 9 -7.96 10.08 9.94
C LEU A 9 -7.96 10.31 11.45
N THR A 10 -8.95 9.76 12.11
CA THR A 10 -9.18 9.94 13.56
C THR A 10 -8.27 9.09 14.43
N ASN A 11 -7.29 8.39 13.84
CA ASN A 11 -6.35 7.57 14.59
C ASN A 11 -5.22 8.46 15.16
N PRO A 12 -5.06 8.54 16.50
CA PRO A 12 -3.98 9.30 17.14
C PRO A 12 -2.58 8.98 16.64
N GLN A 13 -2.34 7.72 16.24
CA GLN A 13 -1.05 7.27 15.70
C GLN A 13 -0.71 7.95 14.38
N ILE A 14 -1.70 8.28 13.54
CA ILE A 14 -1.47 8.94 12.26
C ILE A 14 -1.03 10.40 12.44
N ASN A 15 -1.59 11.10 13.43
CA ASN A 15 -1.16 12.45 13.75
C ASN A 15 0.29 12.48 14.24
N ILE A 16 0.70 11.47 15.01
CA ILE A 16 2.10 11.31 15.45
C ILE A 16 3.00 11.06 14.24
N LEU A 17 2.61 10.19 13.30
CA LEU A 17 3.38 9.91 12.09
C LEU A 17 3.56 11.14 11.22
N GLN A 18 2.53 11.95 11.04
CA GLN A 18 2.62 13.19 10.26
C GLN A 18 3.58 14.19 10.89
N LYS A 19 3.58 14.30 12.22
CA LYS A 19 4.53 15.15 12.95
C LYS A 19 5.95 14.63 12.79
N LEU A 20 6.18 13.35 13.06
CA LEU A 20 7.49 12.71 12.90
C LEU A 20 8.02 12.85 11.46
N ALA A 21 7.16 12.66 10.45
CA ALA A 21 7.54 12.84 9.05
C ALA A 21 8.04 14.25 8.74
N LYS A 22 7.43 15.28 9.33
CA LYS A 22 7.89 16.68 9.18
C LYS A 22 9.20 16.92 9.91
N ASP A 23 9.30 16.46 11.16
CA ASP A 23 10.45 16.70 12.03
C ASP A 23 11.72 15.99 11.48
N THR A 24 11.56 14.80 10.90
CA THR A 24 12.68 13.99 10.38
C THR A 24 12.92 14.15 8.87
N HIS A 25 12.13 14.97 8.17
CA HIS A 25 12.19 15.07 6.70
C HIS A 25 13.59 15.32 6.13
N ILE A 26 14.34 16.27 6.72
CA ILE A 26 15.68 16.64 6.25
C ILE A 26 16.67 15.49 6.48
N GLU A 27 16.59 14.83 7.62
CA GLU A 27 17.46 13.71 7.96
C GLU A 27 17.18 12.50 7.05
N ASN A 28 15.90 12.16 6.88
CA ASN A 28 15.46 11.11 5.99
C ASN A 28 15.90 11.35 4.54
N LYS A 29 15.75 12.60 4.05
CA LYS A 29 16.20 12.96 2.71
C LYS A 29 17.71 12.74 2.54
N LYS A 30 18.53 13.23 3.46
CA LYS A 30 19.98 13.03 3.43
C LYS A 30 20.36 11.55 3.44
N TYR A 31 19.67 10.75 4.24
CA TYR A 31 19.88 9.30 4.31
C TYR A 31 19.57 8.63 2.98
N PHE A 32 18.41 8.91 2.38
CA PHE A 32 18.02 8.32 1.10
C PHE A 32 18.90 8.78 -0.06
N ASP A 33 19.33 10.03 -0.08
CA ASP A 33 20.26 10.55 -1.08
C ASP A 33 21.63 9.84 -0.99
N LYS A 34 22.11 9.56 0.23
CA LYS A 34 23.32 8.77 0.45
C LYS A 34 23.14 7.32 0.00
N LEU A 35 21.99 6.71 0.32
CA LEU A 35 21.67 5.34 -0.06
C LEU A 35 21.59 5.18 -1.59
N LYS A 36 20.98 6.13 -2.29
CA LYS A 36 20.91 6.17 -3.77
C LYS A 36 22.29 6.29 -4.41
N LYS A 37 23.18 7.11 -3.84
CA LYS A 37 24.55 7.30 -4.37
C LYS A 37 25.41 6.06 -4.19
N LYS A 38 25.22 5.30 -3.12
CA LYS A 38 25.98 4.11 -2.79
C LYS A 38 25.04 3.01 -2.29
N THR A 39 24.29 2.44 -3.23
CA THR A 39 23.37 1.34 -2.93
C THR A 39 24.16 0.09 -2.53
N PRO A 40 23.91 -0.50 -1.35
CA PRO A 40 24.50 -1.77 -0.95
C PRO A 40 24.10 -2.90 -1.91
N LYS A 41 25.03 -3.78 -2.24
CA LYS A 41 24.75 -4.91 -3.15
C LYS A 41 23.72 -5.91 -2.61
N ASN A 42 23.56 -5.98 -1.28
CA ASN A 42 22.64 -6.87 -0.59
C ASN A 42 21.39 -6.13 -0.05
N LEU A 43 21.05 -4.97 -0.62
CA LEU A 43 19.94 -4.15 -0.10
C LEU A 43 18.63 -4.93 -0.07
N ASP A 44 18.27 -5.63 -1.13
CA ASP A 44 17.04 -6.41 -1.22
C ASP A 44 16.97 -7.49 -0.15
N TYR A 45 18.06 -8.19 0.08
CA TYR A 45 18.14 -9.21 1.13
C TYR A 45 17.92 -8.60 2.52
N VAL A 46 18.62 -7.50 2.82
CA VAL A 46 18.47 -6.80 4.12
C VAL A 46 17.05 -6.28 4.30
N MET A 47 16.45 -5.72 3.25
CA MET A 47 15.05 -5.24 3.31
C MET A 47 14.06 -6.37 3.54
N GLN A 48 14.27 -7.54 2.94
CA GLN A 48 13.44 -8.71 3.17
C GLN A 48 13.55 -9.21 4.62
N GLU A 49 14.77 -9.33 5.17
CA GLU A 49 14.95 -9.72 6.58
C GLU A 49 14.26 -8.73 7.54
N LEU A 50 14.40 -7.44 7.30
CA LEU A 50 13.77 -6.40 8.11
C LEU A 50 12.25 -6.46 8.01
N HIS A 51 11.71 -6.67 6.80
CA HIS A 51 10.29 -6.86 6.57
C HIS A 51 9.75 -8.05 7.38
N GLU A 52 10.36 -9.21 7.25
CA GLU A 52 9.94 -10.41 8.00
C GLU A 52 10.00 -10.20 9.51
N LYS A 53 11.05 -9.55 9.99
CA LYS A 53 11.21 -9.24 11.42
C LYS A 53 10.11 -8.33 11.96
N GLU A 54 9.75 -7.29 11.21
CA GLU A 54 8.71 -6.35 11.64
C GLU A 54 7.31 -6.96 11.50
N PHE A 55 7.03 -7.71 10.44
CA PHE A 55 5.73 -8.35 10.25
C PHE A 55 5.45 -9.52 11.22
N LYS A 56 6.47 -10.08 11.85
CA LYS A 56 6.26 -11.00 13.00
C LYS A 56 5.60 -10.31 14.20
N LYS A 57 5.71 -8.99 14.31
CA LYS A 57 5.18 -8.18 15.41
C LYS A 57 3.97 -7.35 15.01
N THR A 58 3.67 -7.27 13.74
CA THR A 58 2.66 -6.36 13.18
C THR A 58 1.59 -7.17 12.49
N ASN A 59 0.36 -7.08 12.98
CA ASN A 59 -0.81 -7.55 12.27
C ASN A 59 -1.44 -6.38 11.50
N CYS A 60 -1.38 -6.41 10.18
CA CYS A 60 -1.93 -5.34 9.33
C CYS A 60 -3.41 -5.09 9.57
N LEU A 61 -4.17 -6.13 9.92
CA LEU A 61 -5.61 -6.02 10.14
C LEU A 61 -5.98 -5.29 11.44
N ASP A 62 -5.07 -5.19 12.41
CA ASP A 62 -5.32 -4.42 13.63
C ASP A 62 -5.51 -2.91 13.34
N CYS A 63 -4.91 -2.43 12.28
CA CYS A 63 -5.04 -1.05 11.82
C CYS A 63 -5.93 -0.95 10.56
N ALA A 64 -5.66 -1.78 9.55
CA ALA A 64 -6.28 -1.81 8.22
C ALA A 64 -6.40 -0.44 7.51
N ASN A 65 -5.64 0.56 7.95
CA ASN A 65 -5.81 1.94 7.49
C ASN A 65 -5.53 2.10 6.00
N CYS A 66 -4.48 1.46 5.46
CA CYS A 66 -4.19 1.49 4.03
C CYS A 66 -5.32 0.83 3.21
N CYS A 67 -5.91 -0.25 3.69
CA CYS A 67 -7.05 -0.90 3.03
C CYS A 67 -8.32 -0.03 3.07
N LYS A 68 -8.44 0.85 4.05
CA LYS A 68 -9.59 1.78 4.18
C LYS A 68 -9.42 3.05 3.35
N THR A 69 -8.19 3.45 3.05
CA THR A 69 -7.90 4.77 2.47
C THR A 69 -7.22 4.75 1.10
N THR A 70 -6.54 3.65 0.77
CA THR A 70 -5.73 3.54 -0.45
C THR A 70 -6.01 2.23 -1.16
N GLY A 71 -6.47 2.31 -2.42
CA GLY A 71 -6.65 1.13 -3.25
C GLY A 71 -5.30 0.52 -3.64
N PRO A 72 -5.15 -0.81 -3.58
CA PRO A 72 -3.95 -1.47 -4.08
C PRO A 72 -3.87 -1.39 -5.60
N LEU A 73 -2.64 -1.47 -6.12
CA LEU A 73 -2.34 -1.64 -7.53
C LEU A 73 -2.29 -3.12 -7.84
N PHE A 74 -2.85 -3.53 -8.99
CA PHE A 74 -2.91 -4.91 -9.43
C PHE A 74 -2.08 -5.12 -10.68
N THR A 75 -1.16 -6.09 -10.62
CA THR A 75 -0.50 -6.59 -11.83
C THR A 75 -1.41 -7.57 -12.57
N LEU A 76 -1.11 -7.84 -13.85
CA LEU A 76 -1.86 -8.86 -14.61
C LEU A 76 -1.79 -10.23 -13.94
N ALA A 77 -0.64 -10.59 -13.37
CA ALA A 77 -0.48 -11.84 -12.63
C ALA A 77 -1.36 -11.90 -11.36
N ASP A 78 -1.52 -10.78 -10.65
CA ASP A 78 -2.44 -10.69 -9.51
C ASP A 78 -3.89 -10.88 -9.96
N ILE A 79 -4.28 -10.23 -11.05
CA ILE A 79 -5.63 -10.32 -11.62
C ILE A 79 -5.96 -11.78 -11.99
N GLU A 80 -5.06 -12.46 -12.69
CA GLU A 80 -5.23 -13.86 -13.07
C GLU A 80 -5.36 -14.77 -11.84
N ARG A 81 -4.47 -14.60 -10.87
CA ARG A 81 -4.46 -15.39 -9.63
C ARG A 81 -5.74 -15.19 -8.81
N ILE A 82 -6.18 -13.96 -8.65
CA ILE A 82 -7.37 -13.63 -7.87
C ILE A 82 -8.65 -14.06 -8.59
N ALA A 83 -8.75 -13.80 -9.90
CA ALA A 83 -9.88 -14.26 -10.72
C ALA A 83 -10.05 -15.78 -10.66
N LYS A 84 -8.94 -16.53 -10.74
CA LYS A 84 -8.96 -17.98 -10.57
C LYS A 84 -9.49 -18.40 -9.18
N HIS A 85 -9.08 -17.70 -8.13
CA HIS A 85 -9.57 -17.95 -6.76
C HIS A 85 -11.10 -17.76 -6.68
N PHE A 86 -11.64 -16.71 -7.30
CA PHE A 86 -13.07 -16.45 -7.37
C PHE A 86 -13.82 -17.27 -8.45
N ARG A 87 -13.13 -18.16 -9.16
CA ARG A 87 -13.70 -18.99 -10.24
C ARG A 87 -14.35 -18.17 -11.35
N GLN A 88 -13.77 -17.04 -11.70
CA GLN A 88 -14.23 -16.15 -12.77
C GLN A 88 -13.12 -15.87 -13.79
N LYS A 89 -13.49 -15.35 -14.94
CA LYS A 89 -12.50 -14.94 -15.96
C LYS A 89 -11.80 -13.65 -15.52
N PRO A 90 -10.50 -13.46 -15.86
CA PRO A 90 -9.77 -12.23 -15.54
C PRO A 90 -10.51 -10.95 -15.97
N GLN A 91 -11.11 -10.94 -17.15
CA GLN A 91 -11.87 -9.80 -17.64
C GLN A 91 -13.09 -9.49 -16.77
N GLN A 92 -13.80 -10.49 -16.28
CA GLN A 92 -14.93 -10.30 -15.37
C GLN A 92 -14.48 -9.69 -14.04
N PHE A 93 -13.33 -10.08 -13.53
CA PHE A 93 -12.75 -9.49 -12.34
C PHE A 93 -12.39 -8.01 -12.55
N ILE A 94 -11.75 -7.68 -13.69
CA ILE A 94 -11.44 -6.30 -14.07
C ILE A 94 -12.73 -5.48 -14.15
N ASP A 95 -13.71 -5.93 -14.94
CA ASP A 95 -14.95 -5.19 -15.16
C ASP A 95 -15.75 -4.96 -13.87
N THR A 96 -15.65 -5.89 -12.92
CA THR A 96 -16.39 -5.79 -11.66
C THR A 96 -15.71 -4.89 -10.65
N TYR A 97 -14.40 -5.04 -10.45
CA TYR A 97 -13.69 -4.49 -9.29
C TYR A 97 -12.67 -3.42 -9.63
N LEU A 98 -12.14 -3.41 -10.86
CA LEU A 98 -10.99 -2.58 -11.20
C LEU A 98 -11.36 -1.45 -12.17
N GLN A 99 -10.55 -0.42 -12.15
CA GLN A 99 -10.49 0.66 -13.14
C GLN A 99 -9.04 0.94 -13.49
N ILE A 100 -8.82 1.62 -14.60
CA ILE A 100 -7.49 2.09 -15.00
C ILE A 100 -7.35 3.53 -14.49
N ASP A 101 -6.26 3.83 -13.81
CA ASP A 101 -5.94 5.16 -13.32
C ASP A 101 -5.19 6.02 -14.36
N GLU A 102 -4.75 7.21 -13.96
CA GLU A 102 -4.03 8.15 -14.83
C GLU A 102 -2.67 7.61 -15.30
N ASP A 103 -2.04 6.74 -14.50
CA ASP A 103 -0.75 6.09 -14.79
C ASP A 103 -0.90 4.80 -15.62
N LYS A 104 -2.14 4.45 -16.00
CA LYS A 104 -2.53 3.23 -16.73
C LYS A 104 -2.37 1.95 -15.92
N ASP A 105 -2.43 2.05 -14.61
CA ASP A 105 -2.40 0.93 -13.70
C ASP A 105 -3.82 0.47 -13.34
N TYR A 106 -3.97 -0.84 -13.09
CA TYR A 106 -5.21 -1.37 -12.55
C TYR A 106 -5.31 -1.13 -11.05
N VAL A 107 -6.35 -0.39 -10.64
CA VAL A 107 -6.65 -0.07 -9.25
C VAL A 107 -8.09 -0.41 -8.91
N LEU A 108 -8.42 -0.54 -7.62
CA LEU A 108 -9.83 -0.72 -7.20
C LEU A 108 -10.68 0.49 -7.58
N LYS A 109 -11.92 0.24 -7.97
CA LYS A 109 -12.91 1.30 -8.29
C LYS A 109 -13.24 2.19 -7.11
N SER A 110 -13.09 1.69 -5.90
CA SER A 110 -13.45 2.41 -4.68
C SER A 110 -12.63 1.99 -3.47
N VAL A 111 -12.58 2.85 -2.49
CA VAL A 111 -12.13 2.57 -1.14
C VAL A 111 -13.28 2.86 -0.17
N PRO A 112 -13.37 2.14 0.94
CA PRO A 112 -12.50 1.05 1.45
C PRO A 112 -12.39 -0.14 0.49
N CYS A 113 -11.31 -0.91 0.63
CA CYS A 113 -11.08 -2.11 -0.18
C CYS A 113 -12.28 -3.05 -0.09
N THR A 114 -12.81 -3.45 -1.25
CA THR A 114 -13.98 -4.35 -1.35
C THR A 114 -13.77 -5.71 -0.69
N PHE A 115 -12.49 -6.11 -0.54
CA PHE A 115 -12.10 -7.39 0.06
C PHE A 115 -11.74 -7.29 1.54
N LEU A 116 -11.91 -6.10 2.12
CA LEU A 116 -11.72 -5.91 3.56
C LEU A 116 -12.96 -6.41 4.30
N ASP A 117 -12.73 -7.14 5.39
CA ASP A 117 -13.81 -7.66 6.23
C ASP A 117 -14.58 -6.53 6.91
N ALA A 118 -15.86 -6.73 7.15
CA ALA A 118 -16.72 -5.73 7.79
C ALA A 118 -16.33 -5.40 9.24
N GLU A 119 -15.53 -6.28 9.86
CA GLU A 119 -15.04 -6.10 11.23
C GLU A 119 -13.74 -5.26 11.33
N ASN A 120 -13.16 -4.85 10.21
CA ASN A 120 -11.90 -4.09 10.14
C ASN A 120 -12.08 -2.65 9.64
#